data_6cf7f23709a20079eca2102c0d2d60bf
#
_entry.id   6cf7f23709a20079eca2102c0d2d60bf
#
_cell.length_a   1.000
_cell.length_b   1.000
_cell.length_c   1.000
_cell.angle_alpha   90.00
_cell.angle_beta   90.00
_cell.angle_gamma   90.00
#
_symmetry.space_group_name_H-M   'P 1'
#
loop_
_entity.id
_entity.type
_entity.pdbx_description
1 polymer ?
#
loop_
_entity_poly.entity_id
_entity_poly.type
_entity_poly.pdbx_seq_one_letter_code
_entity_poly.pdbx_strand_id
1 'polypeptide(L)'
;MHKLVAGAIIVTIDAILLCMGTNWLSPQELSAWRAYIETTGDLLRAIEHELEPFGLDRGDYQLLAMLSEAPDQQLRMSALADQLRLTRSGLTRRMEGVLKKKLVSRTQSTQDGRVVYAQMTAKGMELLKTAAPEHLKSVRRLMIDLLTPAEVKAIGSAFGKISQNLAKEI
;
A
#
# COMPACT_ATOMS: atom_id res chain seq x y z
N MET A 1 -21.60 -16.73 0.48
CA MET A 1 -22.67 -15.92 1.07
C MET A 1 -22.28 -14.46 1.42
N HIS A 2 -21.05 -13.98 1.14
CA HIS A 2 -20.62 -12.61 1.45
C HIS A 2 -20.84 -11.55 0.35
N LYS A 3 -21.23 -11.95 -0.87
CA LYS A 3 -21.47 -10.99 -1.97
C LYS A 3 -22.78 -10.17 -1.87
N LEU A 4 -23.74 -10.61 -1.06
CA LEU A 4 -25.06 -9.97 -0.96
C LEU A 4 -25.11 -8.76 0.00
N VAL A 5 -24.17 -8.65 0.96
CA VAL A 5 -24.23 -7.59 2.00
C VAL A 5 -23.69 -6.26 1.49
N ALA A 6 -22.62 -6.27 0.69
CA ALA A 6 -22.04 -5.04 0.13
C ALA A 6 -22.98 -4.38 -0.90
N GLY A 7 -23.65 -5.18 -1.74
CA GLY A 7 -24.61 -4.67 -2.71
C GLY A 7 -25.86 -4.06 -2.07
N ALA A 8 -26.35 -4.61 -0.96
CA ALA A 8 -27.54 -4.12 -0.28
C ALA A 8 -27.33 -2.75 0.41
N ILE A 9 -26.16 -2.52 0.99
CA ILE A 9 -25.82 -1.24 1.64
C ILE A 9 -25.72 -0.12 0.60
N ILE A 10 -25.10 -0.40 -0.56
CA ILE A 10 -24.93 0.59 -1.63
C ILE A 10 -26.28 0.97 -2.26
N VAL A 11 -27.17 0.00 -2.50
CA VAL A 11 -28.51 0.25 -3.06
C VAL A 11 -29.39 1.08 -2.12
N THR A 12 -29.27 0.88 -0.80
CA THR A 12 -30.05 1.63 0.19
C THR A 12 -29.60 3.09 0.30
N ILE A 13 -28.30 3.34 0.11
CA ILE A 13 -27.72 4.69 0.07
C ILE A 13 -28.20 5.45 -1.18
N ASP A 14 -28.25 4.82 -2.34
CA ASP A 14 -28.74 5.42 -3.58
C ASP A 14 -30.18 5.95 -3.44
N ALA A 15 -31.07 5.22 -2.76
CA ALA A 15 -32.46 5.59 -2.57
C ALA A 15 -32.64 6.76 -1.58
N ILE A 16 -31.83 6.84 -0.54
CA ILE A 16 -31.91 7.87 0.50
C ILE A 16 -31.35 9.23 0.00
N LEU A 17 -30.34 9.20 -0.81
CA LEU A 17 -29.58 10.39 -1.23
C LEU A 17 -30.16 11.09 -2.47
N LEU A 18 -30.98 10.40 -3.27
CA LEU A 18 -31.78 11.04 -4.35
C LEU A 18 -32.73 12.12 -3.83
N CYS A 19 -33.09 12.07 -2.55
CA CYS A 19 -34.03 13.01 -1.91
C CYS A 19 -33.36 14.23 -1.28
N MET A 20 -32.00 14.32 -1.19
CA MET A 20 -31.34 15.32 -0.34
C MET A 20 -30.62 16.45 -1.09
N GLY A 21 -30.76 16.60 -2.40
CA GLY A 21 -30.22 17.76 -3.16
C GLY A 21 -28.70 17.94 -3.09
N THR A 22 -27.94 16.91 -2.71
CA THR A 22 -26.47 16.91 -2.71
C THR A 22 -25.92 16.74 -4.13
N ASN A 23 -24.74 17.30 -4.40
CA ASN A 23 -24.02 17.13 -5.66
C ASN A 23 -23.55 15.67 -5.79
N TRP A 24 -24.47 14.80 -6.31
CA TRP A 24 -24.26 13.37 -6.39
C TRP A 24 -23.38 13.00 -7.59
N LEU A 25 -22.69 11.86 -7.48
CA LEU A 25 -21.91 11.34 -8.59
C LEU A 25 -22.81 11.03 -9.80
N SER A 26 -22.37 11.42 -10.98
CA SER A 26 -22.99 10.99 -12.22
C SER A 26 -22.92 9.44 -12.34
N PRO A 27 -23.74 8.83 -13.19
CA PRO A 27 -23.68 7.36 -13.38
C PRO A 27 -22.29 6.84 -13.76
N GLN A 28 -21.53 7.61 -14.52
CA GLN A 28 -20.16 7.26 -14.91
C GLN A 28 -19.20 7.34 -13.74
N GLU A 29 -19.27 8.40 -12.93
CA GLU A 29 -18.43 8.57 -11.74
C GLU A 29 -18.74 7.50 -10.68
N LEU A 30 -20.03 7.20 -10.49
CA LEU A 30 -20.46 6.14 -9.57
C LEU A 30 -19.96 4.76 -10.03
N SER A 31 -20.01 4.48 -11.33
CA SER A 31 -19.47 3.24 -11.90
C SER A 31 -17.96 3.12 -11.64
N ALA A 32 -17.20 4.19 -11.89
CA ALA A 32 -15.77 4.21 -11.62
C ALA A 32 -15.44 4.03 -10.13
N TRP A 33 -16.19 4.71 -9.26
CA TRP A 33 -16.04 4.59 -7.80
C TRP A 33 -16.32 3.18 -7.30
N ARG A 34 -17.40 2.55 -7.77
CA ARG A 34 -17.75 1.16 -7.41
C ARG A 34 -16.67 0.18 -7.88
N ALA A 35 -16.26 0.28 -9.13
CA ALA A 35 -15.21 -0.57 -9.69
C ALA A 35 -13.91 -0.47 -8.86
N TYR A 36 -13.52 0.74 -8.45
CA TYR A 36 -12.36 0.96 -7.59
C TYR A 36 -12.51 0.27 -6.22
N ILE A 37 -13.60 0.54 -5.49
CA ILE A 37 -13.82 0.00 -4.14
C ILE A 37 -13.94 -1.52 -4.14
N GLU A 38 -14.69 -2.09 -5.08
CA GLU A 38 -14.93 -3.54 -5.15
C GLU A 38 -13.65 -4.30 -5.55
N THR A 39 -12.85 -3.74 -6.46
CA THR A 39 -11.69 -4.45 -7.01
C THR A 39 -10.43 -4.28 -6.17
N THR A 40 -10.22 -3.09 -5.57
CA THR A 40 -8.94 -2.78 -4.90
C THR A 40 -8.65 -3.75 -3.74
N GLY A 41 -9.66 -4.06 -2.92
CA GLY A 41 -9.48 -4.97 -1.79
C GLY A 41 -9.10 -6.39 -2.21
N ASP A 42 -9.74 -6.91 -3.26
CA ASP A 42 -9.48 -8.24 -3.79
C ASP A 42 -8.12 -8.33 -4.47
N LEU A 43 -7.76 -7.32 -5.27
CA LEU A 43 -6.46 -7.21 -5.92
C LEU A 43 -5.31 -7.20 -4.90
N LEU A 44 -5.41 -6.36 -3.88
CA LEU A 44 -4.38 -6.27 -2.85
C LEU A 44 -4.23 -7.55 -2.04
N ARG A 45 -5.34 -8.24 -1.72
CA ARG A 45 -5.29 -9.56 -1.07
C ARG A 45 -4.65 -10.63 -1.95
N ALA A 46 -5.00 -10.67 -3.23
CA ALA A 46 -4.43 -11.62 -4.17
C ALA A 46 -2.92 -11.43 -4.34
N ILE A 47 -2.45 -10.16 -4.39
CA ILE A 47 -1.01 -9.84 -4.44
C ILE A 47 -0.32 -10.22 -3.11
N GLU A 48 -0.97 -9.98 -1.96
CA GLU A 48 -0.41 -10.29 -0.65
C GLU A 48 -0.24 -11.80 -0.44
N HIS A 49 -1.19 -12.62 -0.90
CA HIS A 49 -1.11 -14.06 -0.82
C HIS A 49 0.17 -14.65 -1.47
N GLU A 50 0.66 -14.01 -2.53
CA GLU A 50 1.91 -14.42 -3.19
C GLU A 50 3.17 -14.10 -2.37
N LEU A 51 3.06 -13.29 -1.31
CA LEU A 51 4.14 -12.98 -0.37
C LEU A 51 4.21 -13.97 0.81
N GLU A 52 3.14 -14.72 1.07
CA GLU A 52 3.07 -15.68 2.18
C GLU A 52 4.19 -16.74 2.17
N PRO A 53 4.59 -17.34 1.02
CA PRO A 53 5.68 -18.31 0.98
C PRO A 53 7.03 -17.74 1.46
N PHE A 54 7.20 -16.41 1.40
CA PHE A 54 8.38 -15.70 1.88
C PHE A 54 8.24 -15.27 3.35
N GLY A 55 7.10 -15.58 3.98
CA GLY A 55 6.79 -15.13 5.34
C GLY A 55 6.65 -13.62 5.47
N LEU A 56 6.28 -12.93 4.39
CA LEU A 56 6.06 -11.49 4.33
C LEU A 56 4.57 -11.19 4.17
N ASP A 57 4.09 -10.15 4.84
CA ASP A 57 2.88 -9.46 4.45
C ASP A 57 3.20 -8.28 3.53
N ARG A 58 2.19 -7.65 2.96
CA ARG A 58 2.35 -6.50 2.07
C ARG A 58 3.10 -5.33 2.72
N GLY A 59 2.87 -5.07 4.00
CA GLY A 59 3.53 -3.97 4.70
C GLY A 59 4.99 -4.28 5.03
N ASP A 60 5.33 -5.54 5.33
CA ASP A 60 6.72 -5.99 5.47
C ASP A 60 7.48 -5.82 4.15
N TYR A 61 6.86 -6.28 3.03
CA TYR A 61 7.45 -6.14 1.70
C TYR A 61 7.67 -4.66 1.33
N GLN A 62 6.65 -3.81 1.52
CA GLN A 62 6.74 -2.38 1.24
C GLN A 62 7.84 -1.69 2.05
N LEU A 63 7.96 -2.03 3.35
CA LEU A 63 9.01 -1.51 4.21
C LEU A 63 10.41 -1.91 3.70
N LEU A 64 10.60 -3.18 3.34
CA LEU A 64 11.86 -3.66 2.79
C LEU A 64 12.17 -3.00 1.44
N ALA A 65 11.20 -2.86 0.55
CA ALA A 65 11.38 -2.17 -0.74
C ALA A 65 11.84 -0.72 -0.53
N MET A 66 11.18 0.03 0.36
CA MET A 66 11.57 1.41 0.67
C MET A 66 13.00 1.52 1.23
N LEU A 67 13.37 0.62 2.12
CA LEU A 67 14.75 0.60 2.64
C LEU A 67 15.77 0.23 1.57
N SER A 68 15.42 -0.65 0.63
CA SER A 68 16.35 -1.05 -0.45
C SER A 68 16.67 0.09 -1.41
N GLU A 69 15.72 1.02 -1.60
CA GLU A 69 15.87 2.21 -2.46
C GLU A 69 16.50 3.40 -1.75
N ALA A 70 16.59 3.36 -0.42
CA ALA A 70 17.12 4.46 0.37
C ALA A 70 18.67 4.49 0.34
N PRO A 71 19.28 5.68 0.46
CA PRO A 71 20.73 5.79 0.62
C PRO A 71 21.23 4.93 1.80
N ASP A 72 22.32 4.20 1.56
CA ASP A 72 22.89 3.26 2.54
C ASP A 72 21.90 2.24 3.09
N GLN A 73 20.77 2.02 2.39
CA GLN A 73 19.68 1.11 2.78
C GLN A 73 19.14 1.41 4.18
N GLN A 74 19.06 2.69 4.54
CA GLN A 74 18.58 3.13 5.84
C GLN A 74 17.66 4.36 5.72
N LEU A 75 16.68 4.46 6.61
CA LEU A 75 15.79 5.60 6.75
C LEU A 75 15.61 5.97 8.22
N ARG A 76 15.49 7.27 8.50
CA ARG A 76 15.05 7.72 9.83
C ARG A 76 13.67 7.13 10.12
N MET A 77 13.45 6.70 11.37
CA MET A 77 12.15 6.13 11.78
C MET A 77 10.98 7.07 11.49
N SER A 78 11.15 8.38 11.65
CA SER A 78 10.12 9.37 11.32
C SER A 78 9.82 9.40 9.80
N ALA A 79 10.85 9.48 8.98
CA ALA A 79 10.70 9.48 7.53
C ALA A 79 10.06 8.19 7.01
N LEU A 80 10.41 7.04 7.60
CA LEU A 80 9.81 5.76 7.28
C LEU A 80 8.32 5.71 7.66
N ALA A 81 7.94 6.28 8.82
CA ALA A 81 6.54 6.40 9.22
C ALA A 81 5.75 7.24 8.22
N ASP A 82 6.28 8.41 7.84
CA ASP A 82 5.66 9.33 6.89
C ASP A 82 5.47 8.67 5.52
N GLN A 83 6.50 8.01 5.00
CA GLN A 83 6.44 7.32 3.70
C GLN A 83 5.46 6.14 3.70
N LEU A 84 5.39 5.38 4.79
CA LEU A 84 4.43 4.28 4.96
C LEU A 84 3.02 4.78 5.35
N ARG A 85 2.85 6.09 5.56
CA ARG A 85 1.59 6.70 6.04
C ARG A 85 1.10 6.04 7.35
N LEU A 86 2.02 5.78 8.25
CA LEU A 86 1.77 5.18 9.56
C LEU A 86 1.98 6.20 10.68
N THR A 87 1.18 6.06 11.74
CA THR A 87 1.49 6.73 13.01
C THR A 87 2.78 6.14 13.61
N ARG A 88 3.41 6.85 14.55
CA ARG A 88 4.59 6.35 15.26
C ARG A 88 4.35 4.99 15.93
N SER A 89 3.18 4.81 16.54
CA SER A 89 2.79 3.52 17.16
C SER A 89 2.55 2.45 16.09
N GLY A 90 1.94 2.80 14.97
CA GLY A 90 1.74 1.90 13.83
C GLY A 90 3.06 1.40 13.26
N LEU A 91 4.03 2.31 13.08
CA LEU A 91 5.37 1.93 12.64
C LEU A 91 6.09 1.06 13.69
N THR A 92 5.99 1.39 14.99
CA THR A 92 6.61 0.57 16.04
C THR A 92 6.12 -0.87 15.96
N ARG A 93 4.80 -1.09 15.86
CA ARG A 93 4.22 -2.42 15.72
C ARG A 93 4.66 -3.12 14.43
N ARG A 94 4.74 -2.41 13.30
CA ARG A 94 5.25 -2.95 12.03
C ARG A 94 6.71 -3.39 12.16
N MET A 95 7.53 -2.56 12.79
CA MET A 95 8.95 -2.83 13.01
C MET A 95 9.20 -4.06 13.89
N GLU A 96 8.34 -4.36 14.88
CA GLU A 96 8.50 -5.55 15.74
C GLU A 96 8.56 -6.83 14.91
N GLY A 97 7.69 -6.98 13.90
CA GLY A 97 7.66 -8.14 13.02
C GLY A 97 8.97 -8.33 12.25
N VAL A 98 9.43 -7.29 11.55
CA VAL A 98 10.66 -7.37 10.72
C VAL A 98 11.94 -7.44 11.56
N LEU A 99 11.97 -6.84 12.76
CA LEU A 99 13.07 -6.98 13.72
C LEU A 99 13.16 -8.41 14.26
N LYS A 100 12.04 -9.02 14.66
CA LYS A 100 11.99 -10.41 15.12
C LYS A 100 12.50 -11.38 14.05
N LYS A 101 12.17 -11.12 12.78
CA LYS A 101 12.66 -11.89 11.61
C LYS A 101 14.11 -11.57 11.26
N LYS A 102 14.72 -10.56 11.91
CA LYS A 102 16.08 -10.04 11.62
C LYS A 102 16.26 -9.53 10.20
N LEU A 103 15.21 -8.99 9.58
CA LEU A 103 15.24 -8.43 8.23
C LEU A 103 15.70 -6.97 8.23
N VAL A 104 15.48 -6.30 9.34
CA VAL A 104 15.84 -4.91 9.60
C VAL A 104 16.50 -4.84 10.98
N SER A 105 17.36 -3.88 11.20
CA SER A 105 17.92 -3.49 12.50
C SER A 105 17.56 -2.05 12.82
N ARG A 106 17.69 -1.67 14.10
CA ARG A 106 17.63 -0.27 14.56
C ARG A 106 19.04 0.18 14.87
N THR A 107 19.41 1.33 14.34
CA THR A 107 20.70 1.97 14.62
C THR A 107 20.48 3.39 15.14
N GLN A 108 21.24 3.79 16.12
CA GLN A 108 21.19 5.14 16.66
C GLN A 108 22.20 6.02 15.91
N SER A 109 21.84 7.27 15.64
CA SER A 109 22.77 8.22 15.02
C SER A 109 23.96 8.47 15.96
N THR A 110 25.16 8.47 15.39
CA THR A 110 26.39 8.85 16.12
C THR A 110 26.49 10.35 16.36
N GLN A 111 25.75 11.17 15.62
CA GLN A 111 25.76 12.63 15.70
C GLN A 111 24.67 13.16 16.64
N ASP A 112 23.51 12.51 16.68
CA ASP A 112 22.38 12.87 17.55
C ASP A 112 21.69 11.60 18.05
N GLY A 113 21.93 11.25 19.29
CA GLY A 113 21.36 10.06 19.94
C GLY A 113 19.83 10.01 20.01
N ARG A 114 19.14 11.10 19.66
CA ARG A 114 17.67 11.13 19.55
C ARG A 114 17.17 10.57 18.21
N VAL A 115 18.06 10.49 17.22
CA VAL A 115 17.71 10.01 15.88
C VAL A 115 17.97 8.52 15.79
N VAL A 116 16.93 7.78 15.46
CA VAL A 116 16.97 6.33 15.22
C VAL A 116 16.68 6.04 13.75
N TYR A 117 17.46 5.16 13.18
CA TYR A 117 17.30 4.67 11.81
C TYR A 117 16.80 3.22 11.82
N ALA A 118 15.98 2.89 10.83
CA ALA A 118 15.76 1.53 10.37
C ALA A 118 16.81 1.22 9.31
N GLN A 119 17.54 0.15 9.49
CA GLN A 119 18.61 -0.30 8.58
C GLN A 119 18.28 -1.66 8.01
N MET A 120 18.33 -1.81 6.68
CA MET A 120 18.21 -3.10 6.02
C MET A 120 19.35 -4.02 6.44
N THR A 121 19.06 -5.28 6.73
CA THR A 121 20.11 -6.30 6.94
C THR A 121 20.41 -7.03 5.64
N ALA A 122 21.56 -7.72 5.59
CA ALA A 122 21.88 -8.60 4.47
C ALA A 122 20.78 -9.66 4.27
N LYS A 123 20.25 -10.22 5.36
CA LYS A 123 19.13 -11.17 5.31
C LYS A 123 17.87 -10.56 4.73
N GLY A 124 17.53 -9.32 5.11
CA GLY A 124 16.39 -8.59 4.55
C GLY A 124 16.53 -8.36 3.06
N MET A 125 17.72 -7.94 2.62
CA MET A 125 18.02 -7.73 1.20
C MET A 125 17.92 -9.03 0.39
N GLU A 126 18.47 -10.14 0.86
CA GLU A 126 18.38 -11.43 0.16
C GLU A 126 16.94 -11.93 0.07
N LEU A 127 16.16 -11.78 1.13
CA LEU A 127 14.74 -12.13 1.11
C LEU A 127 13.98 -11.26 0.10
N LEU A 128 14.23 -9.95 0.08
CA LEU A 128 13.60 -9.03 -0.88
C LEU A 128 13.96 -9.39 -2.32
N LYS A 129 15.23 -9.69 -2.61
CA LYS A 129 15.69 -10.12 -3.95
C LYS A 129 14.97 -11.39 -4.42
N THR A 130 14.64 -12.28 -3.50
CA THR A 130 13.93 -13.53 -3.82
C THR A 130 12.42 -13.29 -4.00
N ALA A 131 11.81 -12.45 -3.16
CA ALA A 131 10.38 -12.17 -3.18
C ALA A 131 9.98 -11.20 -4.31
N ALA A 132 10.82 -10.22 -4.65
CA ALA A 132 10.46 -9.16 -5.60
C ALA A 132 10.11 -9.68 -7.01
N PRO A 133 10.82 -10.64 -7.62
CA PRO A 133 10.43 -11.18 -8.91
C PRO A 133 9.03 -11.83 -8.91
N GLU A 134 8.69 -12.58 -7.86
CA GLU A 134 7.38 -13.23 -7.75
C GLU A 134 6.27 -12.20 -7.50
N HIS A 135 6.53 -11.21 -6.63
CA HIS A 135 5.62 -10.09 -6.45
C HIS A 135 5.35 -9.33 -7.77
N LEU A 136 6.40 -9.03 -8.54
CA LEU A 136 6.24 -8.35 -9.84
C LEU A 136 5.47 -9.19 -10.86
N LYS A 137 5.69 -10.50 -10.90
CA LYS A 137 4.88 -11.41 -11.74
C LYS A 137 3.39 -11.32 -11.38
N SER A 138 3.08 -11.29 -10.10
CA SER A 138 1.70 -11.17 -9.63
C SER A 138 1.08 -9.83 -9.98
N VAL A 139 1.80 -8.73 -9.78
CA VAL A 139 1.36 -7.39 -10.19
C VAL A 139 1.09 -7.34 -11.70
N ARG A 140 1.99 -7.92 -12.51
CA ARG A 140 1.78 -7.97 -13.96
C ARG A 140 0.53 -8.79 -14.30
N ARG A 141 0.47 -10.03 -13.86
CA ARG A 141 -0.62 -10.96 -14.17
C ARG A 141 -1.99 -10.47 -13.72
N LEU A 142 -2.07 -9.87 -12.52
CA LEU A 142 -3.33 -9.48 -11.90
C LEU A 142 -3.79 -8.07 -12.27
N MET A 143 -2.89 -7.23 -12.80
CA MET A 143 -3.23 -5.85 -13.13
C MET A 143 -2.61 -5.39 -14.45
N ILE A 144 -1.28 -5.30 -14.55
CA ILE A 144 -0.63 -4.54 -15.63
C ILE A 144 -0.86 -5.17 -17.00
N ASP A 145 -0.76 -6.49 -17.13
CA ASP A 145 -0.90 -7.19 -18.43
C ASP A 145 -2.36 -7.27 -18.92
N LEU A 146 -3.32 -6.87 -18.08
CA LEU A 146 -4.75 -6.75 -18.43
C LEU A 146 -5.09 -5.39 -19.06
N LEU A 147 -4.18 -4.41 -18.98
CA LEU A 147 -4.43 -3.02 -19.32
C LEU A 147 -3.65 -2.60 -20.56
N THR A 148 -4.27 -1.75 -21.38
CA THR A 148 -3.58 -1.05 -22.45
C THR A 148 -2.61 -0.01 -21.91
N PRO A 149 -1.58 0.41 -22.65
CA PRO A 149 -0.68 1.48 -22.26
C PRO A 149 -1.41 2.80 -21.91
N ALA A 150 -2.51 3.10 -22.58
CA ALA A 150 -3.33 4.28 -22.32
C ALA A 150 -4.02 4.21 -20.94
N GLU A 151 -4.56 3.03 -20.59
CA GLU A 151 -5.19 2.80 -19.29
C GLU A 151 -4.17 2.85 -18.14
N VAL A 152 -2.99 2.26 -18.31
CA VAL A 152 -1.89 2.34 -17.34
C VAL A 152 -1.52 3.81 -17.09
N LYS A 153 -1.36 4.60 -18.15
CA LYS A 153 -1.09 6.04 -18.06
C LYS A 153 -2.23 6.80 -17.35
N ALA A 154 -3.47 6.48 -17.69
CA ALA A 154 -4.65 7.12 -17.09
C ALA A 154 -4.74 6.85 -15.59
N ILE A 155 -4.55 5.59 -15.16
CA ILE A 155 -4.51 5.20 -13.74
C ILE A 155 -3.39 5.94 -13.00
N GLY A 156 -2.17 5.94 -13.53
CA GLY A 156 -1.04 6.65 -12.92
C GLY A 156 -1.32 8.15 -12.75
N SER A 157 -1.90 8.80 -13.77
CA SER A 157 -2.30 10.21 -13.72
C SER A 157 -3.41 10.46 -12.69
N ALA A 158 -4.45 9.63 -12.67
CA ALA A 158 -5.58 9.78 -11.76
C ALA A 158 -5.16 9.64 -10.30
N PHE A 159 -4.45 8.56 -9.98
CA PHE A 159 -3.97 8.32 -8.61
C PHE A 159 -2.90 9.34 -8.17
N GLY A 160 -2.08 9.85 -9.10
CA GLY A 160 -1.16 10.95 -8.82
C GLY A 160 -1.89 12.20 -8.34
N LYS A 161 -2.98 12.61 -9.01
CA LYS A 161 -3.81 13.76 -8.61
C LYS A 161 -4.48 13.53 -7.25
N ILE A 162 -5.05 12.33 -7.04
CA ILE A 162 -5.69 11.97 -5.76
C ILE A 162 -4.66 12.03 -4.62
N SER A 163 -3.49 11.45 -4.81
CA SER A 163 -2.40 11.46 -3.82
C SER A 163 -1.95 12.87 -3.45
N GLN A 164 -1.81 13.77 -4.46
CA GLN A 164 -1.45 15.18 -4.22
C GLN A 164 -2.51 15.93 -3.43
N ASN A 165 -3.79 15.63 -3.65
CA ASN A 165 -4.88 16.24 -2.88
C ASN A 165 -4.88 15.75 -1.44
N LEU A 166 -4.79 14.44 -1.23
CA LEU A 166 -4.75 13.85 0.11
C LEU A 166 -3.57 14.36 0.96
N ALA A 167 -2.42 14.63 0.33
CA ALA A 167 -1.27 15.19 1.02
C ALA A 167 -1.47 16.63 1.53
N LYS A 168 -2.50 17.34 1.07
CA LYS A 168 -2.85 18.70 1.55
C LYS A 168 -3.87 18.68 2.67
N GLU A 169 -4.60 17.57 2.83
CA GLU A 169 -5.67 17.42 3.82
C GLU A 169 -5.21 16.73 5.10
N ILE A 170 -4.02 16.12 5.09
CA ILE A 170 -3.38 15.44 6.22
C ILE A 170 -2.20 16.25 6.75
#